data_55e6ecc96e80b5642638197f36eb64f0
#
_entry.id   55e6ecc96e80b5642638197f36eb64f0
#
_cell.length_a   1.000
_cell.length_b   1.000
_cell.length_c   1.000
_cell.angle_alpha   90.00
_cell.angle_beta   90.00
_cell.angle_gamma   90.00
#
_symmetry.space_group_name_H-M   'P 1'
#
loop_
_entity.id
_entity.type
_entity.pdbx_description
1 polymer ?
#
loop_
_entity_poly.entity_id
_entity_poly.type
_entity_poly.pdbx_seq_one_letter_code
_entity_poly.pdbx_strand_id
1 'polypeptide(L)'
;MNGLPLFTAAWWLPGPHLQTLWGSLCRRAPVLERQRERLWLEDGDFLDLDWHGPHDAHAPLVLVLHGLTGSSSSHYVLGLQRRLAAQGWASVALNWRGCSGEPNLLPRGYHSGASEDL
;
A
#
# COMPACT_ATOMS: atom_id res chain seq x y z
N MET A 1 -15.16 -32.42 6.27
CA MET A 1 -14.48 -31.19 5.76
C MET A 1 -15.56 -30.18 5.42
N ASN A 2 -15.61 -29.09 6.15
CA ASN A 2 -16.48 -27.98 5.76
C ASN A 2 -15.86 -27.33 4.53
N GLY A 3 -16.45 -27.56 3.36
CA GLY A 3 -16.03 -26.95 2.12
C GLY A 3 -16.10 -25.42 2.26
N LEU A 4 -15.07 -24.72 1.83
CA LEU A 4 -15.11 -23.26 1.74
C LEU A 4 -16.30 -22.86 0.86
N PRO A 5 -17.05 -21.81 1.21
CA PRO A 5 -18.15 -21.35 0.38
C PRO A 5 -17.62 -20.98 -1.01
N LEU A 6 -18.32 -21.40 -2.04
CA LEU A 6 -17.98 -21.06 -3.40
C LEU A 6 -18.08 -19.53 -3.59
N PHE A 7 -17.13 -18.96 -4.30
CA PHE A 7 -17.14 -17.54 -4.62
C PHE A 7 -18.38 -17.24 -5.47
N THR A 8 -19.13 -16.22 -5.08
CA THR A 8 -20.25 -15.69 -5.85
C THR A 8 -19.98 -14.22 -6.15
N ALA A 9 -19.87 -13.89 -7.43
CA ALA A 9 -19.69 -12.51 -7.87
C ALA A 9 -20.92 -11.66 -7.52
N ALA A 10 -20.68 -10.38 -7.20
CA ALA A 10 -21.78 -9.44 -7.04
C ALA A 10 -22.60 -9.36 -8.36
N TRP A 11 -23.93 -9.39 -8.23
CA TRP A 11 -24.83 -9.41 -9.41
C TRP A 11 -24.64 -8.21 -10.35
N TRP A 12 -24.21 -7.06 -9.80
CA TRP A 12 -23.95 -5.82 -10.55
C TRP A 12 -22.52 -5.74 -11.11
N LEU A 13 -21.69 -6.74 -10.85
CA LEU A 13 -20.29 -6.79 -11.29
C LEU A 13 -19.98 -8.16 -11.95
N PRO A 14 -20.68 -8.51 -13.03
CA PRO A 14 -20.48 -9.80 -13.69
C PRO A 14 -19.17 -9.81 -14.48
N GLY A 15 -18.53 -10.96 -14.49
CA GLY A 15 -17.35 -11.24 -15.31
C GLY A 15 -16.02 -10.74 -14.75
N PRO A 16 -14.93 -11.36 -15.18
CA PRO A 16 -13.60 -11.11 -14.60
C PRO A 16 -13.06 -9.71 -14.94
N HIS A 17 -13.36 -9.19 -16.10
CA HIS A 17 -12.86 -7.87 -16.53
C HIS A 17 -13.46 -6.74 -15.71
N LEU A 18 -14.77 -6.76 -15.47
CA LEU A 18 -15.42 -5.75 -14.64
C LEU A 18 -14.96 -5.83 -13.19
N GLN A 19 -14.79 -7.03 -12.66
CA GLN A 19 -14.28 -7.22 -11.30
C GLN A 19 -12.84 -6.70 -11.13
N THR A 20 -12.01 -6.87 -12.14
CA THR A 20 -10.63 -6.38 -12.15
C THR A 20 -10.57 -4.85 -12.25
N LEU A 21 -11.35 -4.27 -13.14
CA LEU A 21 -11.25 -2.84 -13.47
C LEU A 21 -12.04 -1.94 -12.51
N TRP A 22 -13.10 -2.44 -11.91
CA TRP A 22 -13.99 -1.65 -11.05
C TRP A 22 -13.24 -0.94 -9.93
N GLY A 23 -12.40 -1.67 -9.19
CA GLY A 23 -11.65 -1.12 -8.06
C GLY A 23 -10.73 0.02 -8.47
N SER A 24 -10.07 -0.11 -9.61
CA SER A 24 -9.10 0.87 -10.10
C SER A 24 -9.76 2.11 -10.70
N LEU A 25 -10.91 1.95 -11.37
CA LEU A 25 -11.56 3.02 -12.12
C LEU A 25 -12.64 3.76 -11.32
N CYS A 26 -13.38 3.05 -10.48
CA CYS A 26 -14.59 3.55 -9.85
C CYS A 26 -14.44 3.84 -8.34
N ARG A 27 -13.48 3.24 -7.67
CA ARG A 27 -13.20 3.54 -6.26
C ARG A 27 -12.45 4.86 -6.13
N ARG A 28 -13.01 5.75 -5.30
CA ARG A 28 -12.30 6.96 -4.91
C ARG A 28 -11.32 6.62 -3.78
N ALA A 29 -10.10 7.09 -3.92
CA ALA A 29 -9.13 7.01 -2.84
C ALA A 29 -9.55 7.95 -1.71
N PRO A 30 -9.52 7.51 -0.44
CA PRO A 30 -9.73 8.42 0.69
C PRO A 30 -8.58 9.43 0.76
N VAL A 31 -8.89 10.63 1.25
CA VAL A 31 -7.87 11.61 1.60
C VAL A 31 -7.42 11.31 3.03
N LEU A 32 -6.12 11.08 3.22
CA LEU A 32 -5.51 10.83 4.52
C LEU A 32 -4.39 11.82 4.78
N GLU A 33 -4.33 12.32 6.00
CA GLU A 33 -3.13 13.00 6.49
C GLU A 33 -2.09 11.95 6.84
N ARG A 34 -0.93 12.06 6.19
CA ARG A 34 0.20 11.15 6.41
C ARG A 34 1.47 11.95 6.60
N GLN A 35 2.37 11.42 7.41
CA GLN A 35 3.72 11.97 7.58
C GLN A 35 4.69 11.17 6.72
N ARG A 36 5.39 11.86 5.84
CA ARG A 36 6.42 11.25 5.00
C ARG A 36 7.77 11.32 5.69
N GLU A 37 8.42 10.18 5.75
CA GLU A 37 9.80 10.03 6.23
C GLU A 37 10.65 9.45 5.11
N ARG A 38 11.82 10.04 4.87
CA ARG A 38 12.78 9.50 3.91
C ARG A 38 13.83 8.68 4.62
N LEU A 39 13.90 7.42 4.25
CA LEU A 39 14.90 6.48 4.72
C LEU A 39 16.02 6.38 3.69
N TRP A 40 17.23 6.77 4.09
CA TRP A 40 18.42 6.61 3.25
C TRP A 40 19.00 5.21 3.38
N LEU A 41 19.25 4.58 2.25
CA LEU A 41 19.79 3.25 2.15
C LEU A 41 21.33 3.28 2.13
N GLU A 42 21.95 2.14 2.44
CA GLU A 42 23.41 2.01 2.46
C GLU A 42 24.07 2.27 1.11
N ASP A 43 23.36 2.02 0.01
CA ASP A 43 23.84 2.25 -1.35
C ASP A 43 23.71 3.72 -1.81
N GLY A 44 23.23 4.60 -0.94
CA GLY A 44 23.04 6.04 -1.22
C GLY A 44 21.73 6.38 -1.92
N ASP A 45 20.85 5.42 -2.14
CA ASP A 45 19.49 5.65 -2.62
C ASP A 45 18.51 5.83 -1.44
N PHE A 46 17.24 5.99 -1.69
CA PHE A 46 16.25 6.21 -0.64
C PHE A 46 14.92 5.51 -0.88
N LEU A 47 14.20 5.31 0.21
CA LEU A 47 12.78 4.92 0.23
C LEU A 47 11.98 6.00 0.95
N ASP A 48 10.79 6.27 0.49
CA ASP A 48 9.86 7.14 1.20
C ASP A 48 8.78 6.31 1.90
N LEU A 49 8.59 6.59 3.18
CA LEU A 49 7.64 5.94 4.07
C LEU A 49 6.52 6.92 4.39
N ASP A 50 5.28 6.50 4.25
CA ASP A 50 4.11 7.32 4.57
C ASP A 50 3.37 6.75 5.78
N TRP A 51 3.51 7.42 6.91
CA TRP A 51 2.97 7.04 8.21
C TRP A 51 1.54 7.55 8.40
N HIS A 52 0.68 6.71 8.97
CA HIS A 52 -0.68 7.07 9.34
C HIS A 52 -1.13 6.33 10.60
N GLY A 53 -2.01 6.97 11.38
CA GLY A 53 -2.57 6.40 12.59
C GLY A 53 -1.96 6.93 13.89
N PRO A 54 -2.25 6.30 15.02
CA PRO A 54 -1.79 6.79 16.32
C PRO A 54 -0.27 6.70 16.48
N HIS A 55 0.30 7.71 17.13
CA HIS A 55 1.71 7.73 17.53
C HIS A 55 1.91 7.15 18.93
N ASP A 56 1.34 5.99 19.17
CA ASP A 56 1.44 5.29 20.45
C ASP A 56 2.38 4.10 20.32
N ALA A 57 3.41 4.05 21.17
CA ALA A 57 4.39 2.97 21.19
C ALA A 57 3.77 1.58 21.49
N HIS A 58 2.57 1.55 22.04
CA HIS A 58 1.84 0.31 22.34
C HIS A 58 0.84 -0.07 21.25
N ALA A 59 0.57 0.81 20.28
CA ALA A 59 -0.31 0.49 19.17
C ALA A 59 0.36 -0.53 18.24
N PRO A 60 -0.37 -1.52 17.74
CA PRO A 60 0.15 -2.40 16.69
C PRO A 60 0.57 -1.59 15.47
N LEU A 61 1.71 -1.96 14.87
CA LEU A 61 2.22 -1.33 13.65
C LEU A 61 2.12 -2.31 12.48
N VAL A 62 1.55 -1.84 11.38
CA VAL A 62 1.43 -2.60 10.13
C VAL A 62 2.28 -1.95 9.06
N LEU A 63 3.22 -2.71 8.50
CA LEU A 63 3.95 -2.32 7.30
C LEU A 63 3.12 -2.70 6.06
N VAL A 64 2.84 -1.71 5.22
CA VAL A 64 2.06 -1.88 3.98
C VAL A 64 2.97 -1.75 2.76
N LEU A 65 2.99 -2.77 1.94
CA LEU A 65 3.76 -2.83 0.70
C LEU A 65 2.80 -2.77 -0.49
N HIS A 66 3.03 -1.85 -1.42
CA HIS A 66 2.22 -1.77 -2.64
C HIS A 66 2.67 -2.76 -3.70
N GLY A 67 1.78 -3.03 -4.67
CA GLY A 67 2.07 -3.90 -5.81
C GLY A 67 2.78 -3.19 -6.96
N LEU A 68 3.04 -3.95 -8.02
CA LEU A 68 3.70 -3.46 -9.23
C LEU A 68 2.98 -2.21 -9.78
N THR A 69 3.76 -1.20 -10.17
CA THR A 69 3.29 0.11 -10.66
C THR A 69 2.42 0.91 -9.67
N GLY A 70 2.32 0.47 -8.43
CA GLY A 70 1.61 1.18 -7.37
C GLY A 70 2.48 2.19 -6.63
N SER A 71 1.93 2.71 -5.56
CA SER A 71 2.60 3.57 -4.58
C SER A 71 1.83 3.54 -3.26
N SER A 72 2.34 4.24 -2.25
CA SER A 72 1.59 4.49 -1.02
C SER A 72 0.27 5.23 -1.26
N SER A 73 0.13 5.92 -2.38
CA SER A 73 -1.07 6.67 -2.77
C SER A 73 -2.07 5.84 -3.58
N SER A 74 -1.80 4.57 -3.82
CA SER A 74 -2.77 3.66 -4.43
C SER A 74 -4.02 3.55 -3.55
N HIS A 75 -5.19 3.50 -4.19
CA HIS A 75 -6.49 3.53 -3.48
C HIS A 75 -6.63 2.44 -2.42
N TYR A 76 -6.11 1.24 -2.67
CA TYR A 76 -6.16 0.13 -1.73
C TYR A 76 -5.22 0.34 -0.53
N VAL A 77 -4.06 0.98 -0.72
CA VAL A 77 -3.14 1.31 0.37
C VAL A 77 -3.77 2.36 1.29
N LEU A 78 -4.29 3.43 0.73
CA LEU A 78 -4.97 4.49 1.48
C LEU A 78 -6.21 3.95 2.22
N GLY A 79 -7.00 3.11 1.57
CA GLY A 79 -8.15 2.47 2.18
C GLY A 79 -7.78 1.55 3.35
N LEU A 80 -6.69 0.79 3.22
CA LEU A 80 -6.18 -0.06 4.28
C LEU A 80 -5.67 0.77 5.46
N GLN A 81 -4.84 1.78 5.22
CA GLN A 81 -4.32 2.66 6.28
C GLN A 81 -5.46 3.34 7.06
N ARG A 82 -6.50 3.80 6.36
CA ARG A 82 -7.69 4.37 7.02
C ARG A 82 -8.39 3.36 7.92
N ARG A 83 -8.56 2.13 7.47
CA ARG A 83 -9.20 1.07 8.26
C ARG A 83 -8.37 0.66 9.47
N LEU A 84 -7.07 0.56 9.33
CA LEU A 84 -6.15 0.26 10.43
C LEU A 84 -6.23 1.35 11.52
N ALA A 85 -6.20 2.62 11.12
CA ALA A 85 -6.33 3.73 12.06
C ALA A 85 -7.68 3.72 12.80
N ALA A 86 -8.77 3.34 12.12
CA ALA A 86 -10.08 3.18 12.76
C ALA A 86 -10.11 2.08 13.83
N GLN A 87 -9.18 1.11 13.76
CA GLN A 87 -8.97 0.08 14.79
C GLN A 87 -7.96 0.50 15.86
N GLY A 88 -7.45 1.73 15.81
CA GLY A 88 -6.40 2.20 16.72
C GLY A 88 -4.99 1.67 16.40
N TRP A 89 -4.75 1.21 15.18
CA TRP A 89 -3.48 0.67 14.73
C TRP A 89 -2.70 1.72 13.93
N ALA A 90 -1.40 1.75 14.13
CA ALA A 90 -0.49 2.53 13.29
C ALA A 90 -0.16 1.76 12.01
N SER A 91 0.09 2.48 10.95
CA SER A 91 0.56 1.89 9.69
C SER A 91 1.60 2.75 9.02
N VAL A 92 2.52 2.10 8.32
CA VAL A 92 3.50 2.75 7.46
C VAL A 92 3.43 2.12 6.09
N ALA A 93 3.19 2.94 5.07
CA ALA A 93 3.20 2.51 3.68
C ALA A 93 4.57 2.82 3.07
N LEU A 94 5.28 1.78 2.67
CA LEU A 94 6.56 1.88 2.01
C LEU A 94 6.34 2.14 0.52
N ASN A 95 7.05 3.14 -0.02
CA ASN A 95 7.17 3.30 -1.47
C ASN A 95 8.47 2.65 -1.93
N TRP A 96 8.35 1.67 -2.80
CA TRP A 96 9.52 1.09 -3.46
C TRP A 96 10.29 2.17 -4.23
N ARG A 97 11.57 1.91 -4.52
CA ARG A 97 12.46 2.85 -5.22
C ARG A 97 11.77 3.44 -6.45
N GLY A 98 11.74 4.76 -6.55
CA GLY A 98 11.13 5.49 -7.66
C GLY A 98 9.60 5.54 -7.68
N CYS A 99 8.92 5.05 -6.64
CA CYS A 99 7.46 4.98 -6.59
C CYS A 99 6.78 6.07 -5.75
N SER A 100 7.54 6.93 -5.08
CA SER A 100 6.99 7.93 -4.16
C SER A 100 6.60 9.26 -4.81
N GLY A 101 6.69 9.37 -6.12
CA GLY A 101 6.51 10.61 -6.87
C GLY A 101 7.83 11.30 -7.23
N GLU A 102 8.94 10.87 -6.63
CA GLU A 102 10.29 11.30 -6.97
C GLU A 102 11.09 10.11 -7.52
N PRO A 103 11.87 10.31 -8.61
CA PRO A 103 12.74 9.26 -9.11
C PRO A 103 13.83 8.95 -8.07
N ASN A 104 14.18 7.68 -7.93
CA ASN A 104 15.32 7.28 -7.12
C ASN A 104 16.64 7.72 -7.78
N LEU A 105 17.72 7.71 -7.02
CA LEU A 105 19.00 8.26 -7.45
C LEU A 105 19.83 7.28 -8.28
N LEU A 106 19.70 5.98 -8.00
CA LEU A 106 20.46 4.94 -8.70
C LEU A 106 19.68 4.39 -9.90
N PRO A 107 20.38 3.88 -10.94
CA PRO A 107 19.76 3.22 -12.09
C PRO A 107 19.30 1.81 -11.73
N ARG A 108 18.48 1.70 -10.69
CA ARG A 108 18.00 0.46 -10.08
C ARG A 108 16.54 0.60 -9.74
N GLY A 109 15.73 -0.33 -10.19
CA GLY A 109 14.31 -0.42 -9.85
C GLY A 109 14.05 -1.48 -8.79
N TYR A 110 12.80 -1.58 -8.37
CA TYR A 110 12.32 -2.64 -7.50
C TYR A 110 11.76 -3.81 -8.31
N HIS A 111 11.68 -4.98 -7.68
CA HIS A 111 11.04 -6.18 -8.20
C HIS A 111 10.41 -6.98 -7.06
N SER A 112 9.63 -8.01 -7.37
CA SER A 112 8.93 -8.80 -6.35
C SER A 112 9.84 -9.51 -5.34
N GLY A 113 11.11 -9.63 -5.63
CA GLY A 113 12.13 -10.20 -4.74
C GLY A 113 13.05 -9.16 -4.09
N ALA A 114 12.68 -7.87 -4.10
CA ALA A 114 13.51 -6.79 -3.53
C ALA A 114 13.44 -6.76 -1.99
N SER A 115 13.75 -7.88 -1.35
CA SER A 115 13.70 -8.01 0.10
C SER A 115 14.86 -7.31 0.83
N GLU A 116 15.91 -6.96 0.11
CA GLU A 116 17.04 -6.21 0.65
C GLU A 116 16.70 -4.78 1.08
N ASP A 117 15.60 -4.24 0.61
CA ASP A 117 15.11 -2.90 0.96
C ASP A 117 14.14 -2.91 2.17
N LEU A 118 13.87 -4.09 2.75
CA LEU A 118 13.01 -4.29 3.91
C LEU A 118 13.86 -4.56 5.15
#